data_97032315bae33d81cced59abb93a803a
#
_entry.id   97032315bae33d81cced59abb93a803a
#
_cell.length_a   1.000
_cell.length_b   1.000
_cell.length_c   1.000
_cell.angle_alpha   90.00
_cell.angle_beta   90.00
_cell.angle_gamma   90.00
#
_symmetry.space_group_name_H-M   'P 1'
#
loop_
_entity.id
_entity.type
_entity.pdbx_description
1 polymer ?
#
loop_
_entity_poly.entity_id
_entity_poly.type
_entity_poly.pdbx_seq_one_letter_code
_entity_poly.pdbx_strand_id
1 'polypeptide(L)'
;MSRWIKVDADINQYISAHLAPEHHVLQELHKKTSTMEGARMQISHEQAQFMSVLLRSIRAKYTIEIGVFTGYSTLITALALPADGRIIACDISEEWTSIAKSYWAAAGVTDKIDLRLAPATQTLSELIQNGGSGQYDFAFIDADKTGYDDYFELSLELLRPGGLIALDNCLWGGNVIDENDQDPDTKAIRELNDKISQDRRVQAYLAPIGDGIYLATKL
;
A
#
# COMPACT_ATOMS: atom_id res chain seq x y z
N MET A 1 -22.53 16.33 18.20
CA MET A 1 -23.03 15.13 17.47
C MET A 1 -21.96 14.75 16.46
N SER A 2 -21.50 13.49 16.46
CA SER A 2 -20.60 12.99 15.44
C SER A 2 -21.28 13.06 14.07
N ARG A 3 -20.60 13.61 13.06
CA ARG A 3 -21.08 13.62 11.66
C ARG A 3 -20.70 12.35 10.90
N TRP A 4 -20.04 11.40 11.58
CA TRP A 4 -19.60 10.16 10.96
C TRP A 4 -20.76 9.17 10.87
N ILE A 5 -20.99 8.65 9.67
CA ILE A 5 -21.88 7.50 9.50
C ILE A 5 -21.15 6.24 9.98
N LYS A 6 -21.86 5.37 10.68
CA LYS A 6 -21.31 4.03 10.99
C LYS A 6 -21.37 3.20 9.71
N VAL A 7 -20.23 2.73 9.26
CA VAL A 7 -20.14 1.81 8.11
C VAL A 7 -20.36 0.40 8.65
N ASP A 8 -21.57 -0.12 8.46
CA ASP A 8 -21.95 -1.50 8.76
C ASP A 8 -21.96 -2.35 7.49
N ALA A 9 -22.39 -3.61 7.59
CA ALA A 9 -22.42 -4.55 6.47
C ALA A 9 -23.28 -4.04 5.29
N ASP A 10 -24.42 -3.42 5.58
CA ASP A 10 -25.33 -2.93 4.54
C ASP A 10 -24.73 -1.74 3.79
N ILE A 11 -24.11 -0.82 4.51
CA ILE A 11 -23.38 0.32 3.90
C ILE A 11 -22.18 -0.19 3.11
N ASN A 12 -21.42 -1.17 3.63
CA ASN A 12 -20.32 -1.79 2.88
C ASN A 12 -20.80 -2.43 1.58
N GLN A 13 -21.91 -3.17 1.63
CA GLN A 13 -22.50 -3.77 0.43
C GLN A 13 -22.92 -2.71 -0.59
N TYR A 14 -23.50 -1.61 -0.12
CA TYR A 14 -23.85 -0.48 -0.98
C TYR A 14 -22.61 0.13 -1.64
N ILE A 15 -21.53 0.38 -0.86
CA ILE A 15 -20.27 0.90 -1.38
C ILE A 15 -19.71 -0.04 -2.46
N SER A 16 -19.58 -1.34 -2.15
CA SER A 16 -19.06 -2.34 -3.08
C SER A 16 -19.85 -2.42 -4.39
N ALA A 17 -21.17 -2.25 -4.32
CA ALA A 17 -22.05 -2.24 -5.50
C ALA A 17 -21.88 -0.98 -6.39
N HIS A 18 -21.22 0.06 -5.87
CA HIS A 18 -20.97 1.34 -6.57
C HIS A 18 -19.51 1.54 -6.97
N LEU A 19 -18.66 0.53 -6.79
CA LEU A 19 -17.30 0.56 -7.27
C LEU A 19 -17.23 0.40 -8.79
N ALA A 20 -16.15 0.89 -9.39
CA ALA A 20 -15.87 0.64 -10.79
C ALA A 20 -15.69 -0.87 -11.06
N PRO A 21 -16.07 -1.38 -12.25
CA PRO A 21 -15.84 -2.78 -12.59
C PRO A 21 -14.36 -3.14 -12.46
N GLU A 22 -14.10 -4.24 -11.76
CA GLU A 22 -12.75 -4.74 -11.57
C GLU A 22 -12.22 -5.41 -12.84
N HIS A 23 -10.94 -5.21 -13.12
CA HIS A 23 -10.27 -5.88 -14.22
C HIS A 23 -10.31 -7.41 -14.01
N HIS A 24 -10.64 -8.19 -15.05
CA HIS A 24 -10.83 -9.63 -14.93
C HIS A 24 -9.65 -10.38 -14.31
N VAL A 25 -8.40 -9.99 -14.62
CA VAL A 25 -7.20 -10.60 -14.03
C VAL A 25 -7.11 -10.35 -12.52
N LEU A 26 -7.57 -9.17 -12.03
CA LEU A 26 -7.64 -8.91 -10.59
C LEU A 26 -8.66 -9.84 -9.91
N GLN A 27 -9.81 -10.07 -10.53
CA GLN A 27 -10.83 -11.01 -10.02
C GLN A 27 -10.29 -12.45 -9.94
N GLU A 28 -9.56 -12.89 -10.96
CA GLU A 28 -8.91 -14.21 -10.99
C GLU A 28 -7.85 -14.34 -9.91
N LEU A 29 -7.00 -13.30 -9.74
CA LEU A 29 -5.99 -13.26 -8.69
C LEU A 29 -6.62 -13.28 -7.30
N HIS A 30 -7.66 -12.47 -7.06
CA HIS A 30 -8.40 -12.47 -5.80
C HIS A 30 -8.98 -13.86 -5.50
N LYS A 31 -9.63 -14.49 -6.49
CA LYS A 31 -10.15 -15.84 -6.34
C LYS A 31 -9.05 -16.87 -6.03
N LYS A 32 -7.88 -16.75 -6.65
CA LYS A 32 -6.73 -17.62 -6.36
C LYS A 32 -6.26 -17.40 -4.92
N THR A 33 -6.02 -16.15 -4.54
CA THR A 33 -5.51 -15.80 -3.21
C THR A 33 -6.48 -16.20 -2.10
N SER A 34 -7.80 -16.07 -2.31
CA SER A 34 -8.83 -16.44 -1.31
C SER A 34 -8.79 -17.93 -0.89
N THR A 35 -8.13 -18.79 -1.66
CA THR A 35 -7.97 -20.22 -1.36
C THR A 35 -6.63 -20.54 -0.69
N MET A 36 -5.80 -19.55 -0.42
CA MET A 36 -4.45 -19.72 0.11
C MET A 36 -4.37 -19.45 1.61
N GLU A 37 -3.38 -20.02 2.26
CA GLU A 37 -2.97 -19.58 3.58
C GLU A 37 -2.53 -18.11 3.52
N GLY A 38 -2.93 -17.31 4.50
CA GLY A 38 -2.65 -15.88 4.50
C GLY A 38 -3.55 -15.03 3.59
N ALA A 39 -4.65 -15.57 3.04
CA ALA A 39 -5.57 -14.84 2.14
C ALA A 39 -6.00 -13.47 2.67
N ARG A 40 -6.09 -13.33 4.00
CA ARG A 40 -6.45 -12.07 4.68
C ARG A 40 -5.40 -10.95 4.57
N MET A 41 -4.19 -11.26 4.10
CA MET A 41 -3.13 -10.26 3.85
C MET A 41 -3.38 -9.46 2.56
N GLN A 42 -4.26 -9.93 1.68
CA GLN A 42 -4.61 -9.19 0.49
C GLN A 42 -5.52 -8.00 0.84
N ILE A 43 -5.20 -6.83 0.35
CA ILE A 43 -6.06 -5.63 0.48
C ILE A 43 -7.45 -5.87 -0.11
N SER A 44 -8.46 -5.16 0.38
CA SER A 44 -9.82 -5.25 -0.15
C SER A 44 -9.95 -4.61 -1.53
N HIS A 45 -11.01 -4.98 -2.27
CA HIS A 45 -11.32 -4.36 -3.55
C HIS A 45 -11.61 -2.85 -3.40
N GLU A 46 -12.29 -2.45 -2.34
CA GLU A 46 -12.60 -1.06 -2.02
C GLU A 46 -11.32 -0.24 -1.83
N GLN A 47 -10.37 -0.78 -1.06
CA GLN A 47 -9.07 -0.16 -0.84
C GLN A 47 -8.27 -0.05 -2.14
N ALA A 48 -8.25 -1.09 -2.95
CA ALA A 48 -7.59 -1.11 -4.25
C ALA A 48 -8.15 -0.04 -5.19
N GLN A 49 -9.48 0.10 -5.26
CA GLN A 49 -10.13 1.14 -6.06
C GLN A 49 -9.80 2.56 -5.53
N PHE A 50 -9.80 2.74 -4.22
CA PHE A 50 -9.39 3.99 -3.61
C PHE A 50 -7.94 4.36 -3.99
N MET A 51 -7.00 3.41 -3.88
CA MET A 51 -5.61 3.62 -4.29
C MET A 51 -5.49 3.96 -5.78
N SER A 52 -6.26 3.27 -6.65
CA SER A 52 -6.29 3.57 -8.08
C SER A 52 -6.73 5.01 -8.38
N VAL A 53 -7.74 5.51 -7.65
CA VAL A 53 -8.20 6.92 -7.76
C VAL A 53 -7.11 7.88 -7.29
N LEU A 54 -6.45 7.61 -6.16
CA LEU A 54 -5.34 8.44 -5.66
C LEU A 54 -4.20 8.53 -6.67
N LEU A 55 -3.72 7.39 -7.17
CA LEU A 55 -2.63 7.33 -8.15
C LEU A 55 -2.91 8.17 -9.39
N ARG A 56 -4.13 8.06 -9.94
CA ARG A 56 -4.57 8.85 -11.08
C ARG A 56 -4.69 10.34 -10.76
N SER A 57 -5.19 10.68 -9.56
CA SER A 57 -5.39 12.07 -9.11
C SER A 57 -4.07 12.82 -8.98
N ILE A 58 -3.03 12.16 -8.43
CA ILE A 58 -1.69 12.75 -8.31
C ILE A 58 -0.84 12.57 -9.60
N ARG A 59 -1.40 11.90 -10.63
CA ARG A 59 -0.70 11.56 -11.88
C ARG A 59 0.60 10.80 -11.63
N ALA A 60 0.54 9.83 -10.71
CA ALA A 60 1.70 9.03 -10.36
C ALA A 60 2.27 8.30 -11.58
N LYS A 61 3.60 8.27 -11.67
CA LYS A 61 4.36 7.60 -12.72
C LYS A 61 5.39 6.65 -12.13
N TYR A 62 6.13 7.08 -11.12
CA TYR A 62 7.15 6.28 -10.44
C TYR A 62 6.69 5.96 -9.03
N THR A 63 6.53 4.68 -8.75
CA THR A 63 5.99 4.23 -7.46
C THR A 63 6.86 3.17 -6.80
N ILE A 64 6.73 3.05 -5.49
CA ILE A 64 7.37 2.05 -4.66
C ILE A 64 6.27 1.27 -3.95
N GLU A 65 6.44 -0.03 -3.82
CA GLU A 65 5.60 -0.91 -3.01
C GLU A 65 6.45 -1.79 -2.10
N ILE A 66 6.10 -1.83 -0.82
CA ILE A 66 6.79 -2.60 0.21
C ILE A 66 5.80 -3.61 0.79
N GLY A 67 6.02 -4.89 0.47
CA GLY A 67 5.05 -5.97 0.67
C GLY A 67 4.20 -6.20 -0.56
N VAL A 68 4.49 -7.28 -1.29
CA VAL A 68 3.83 -7.62 -2.57
C VAL A 68 2.82 -8.74 -2.38
N PHE A 69 3.17 -9.75 -1.57
CA PHE A 69 2.38 -10.96 -1.40
C PHE A 69 2.05 -11.60 -2.75
N THR A 70 0.78 -11.86 -3.06
CA THR A 70 0.34 -12.40 -4.35
C THR A 70 0.23 -11.36 -5.47
N GLY A 71 0.56 -10.08 -5.18
CA GLY A 71 0.70 -9.01 -6.18
C GLY A 71 -0.59 -8.30 -6.57
N TYR A 72 -1.65 -8.36 -5.76
CA TYR A 72 -2.92 -7.70 -6.07
C TYR A 72 -2.80 -6.17 -6.02
N SER A 73 -2.19 -5.61 -4.99
CA SER A 73 -1.91 -4.18 -4.85
C SER A 73 -0.94 -3.66 -5.93
N THR A 74 0.10 -4.45 -6.26
CA THR A 74 1.02 -4.14 -7.37
C THR A 74 0.27 -4.11 -8.71
N LEU A 75 -0.62 -5.08 -8.95
CA LEU A 75 -1.38 -5.18 -10.20
C LEU A 75 -2.31 -3.99 -10.39
N ILE A 76 -3.10 -3.60 -9.36
CA ILE A 76 -3.99 -2.44 -9.47
C ILE A 76 -3.19 -1.14 -9.66
N THR A 77 -2.04 -1.00 -8.99
CA THR A 77 -1.11 0.11 -9.18
C THR A 77 -0.62 0.16 -10.63
N ALA A 78 -0.13 -0.95 -11.18
CA ALA A 78 0.36 -1.03 -12.56
C ALA A 78 -0.73 -0.68 -13.60
N LEU A 79 -1.98 -1.09 -13.35
CA LEU A 79 -3.14 -0.76 -14.20
C LEU A 79 -3.55 0.72 -14.08
N ALA A 80 -3.29 1.35 -12.93
CA ALA A 80 -3.59 2.77 -12.72
C ALA A 80 -2.55 3.70 -13.36
N LEU A 81 -1.28 3.28 -13.43
CA LEU A 81 -0.17 4.06 -13.97
C LEU A 81 -0.24 4.22 -15.49
N PRO A 82 0.34 5.33 -16.06
CA PRO A 82 0.49 5.51 -17.50
C PRO A 82 1.35 4.41 -18.13
N ALA A 83 1.40 4.33 -19.46
CA ALA A 83 2.12 3.28 -20.17
C ALA A 83 3.62 3.26 -19.86
N ASP A 84 4.21 4.42 -19.60
CA ASP A 84 5.62 4.60 -19.22
C ASP A 84 5.83 4.66 -17.70
N GLY A 85 4.81 4.29 -16.91
CA GLY A 85 4.89 4.18 -15.46
C GLY A 85 5.77 3.01 -15.00
N ARG A 86 6.34 3.12 -13.79
CA ARG A 86 7.23 2.11 -13.20
C ARG A 86 6.95 1.93 -11.71
N ILE A 87 7.08 0.69 -11.28
CA ILE A 87 6.92 0.27 -9.88
C ILE A 87 8.18 -0.45 -9.45
N ILE A 88 8.80 -0.01 -8.36
CA ILE A 88 9.75 -0.83 -7.59
C ILE A 88 8.92 -1.60 -6.57
N ALA A 89 8.85 -2.92 -6.71
CA ALA A 89 8.06 -3.81 -5.85
C ALA A 89 9.02 -4.63 -4.98
N CYS A 90 8.99 -4.41 -3.66
CA CYS A 90 9.89 -5.04 -2.68
C CYS A 90 9.16 -6.16 -1.95
N ASP A 91 9.72 -7.36 -1.95
CA ASP A 91 9.26 -8.51 -1.17
C ASP A 91 10.45 -9.44 -0.87
N ILE A 92 10.28 -10.33 0.10
CA ILE A 92 11.28 -11.36 0.45
C ILE A 92 10.85 -12.77 0.04
N SER A 93 9.58 -12.98 -0.34
CA SER A 93 9.01 -14.27 -0.65
C SER A 93 9.00 -14.54 -2.17
N GLU A 94 9.86 -15.41 -2.64
CA GLU A 94 9.82 -15.91 -4.01
C GLU A 94 8.57 -16.73 -4.28
N GLU A 95 8.08 -17.48 -3.28
CA GLU A 95 6.89 -18.32 -3.40
C GLU A 95 5.67 -17.48 -3.78
N TRP A 96 5.36 -16.43 -3.02
CA TRP A 96 4.20 -15.58 -3.26
C TRP A 96 4.37 -14.74 -4.51
N THR A 97 5.53 -14.16 -4.72
CA THR A 97 5.78 -13.30 -5.88
C THR A 97 5.85 -14.08 -7.20
N SER A 98 6.11 -15.40 -7.17
CA SER A 98 5.98 -16.25 -8.36
C SER A 98 4.54 -16.32 -8.87
N ILE A 99 3.57 -16.31 -7.96
CA ILE A 99 2.14 -16.20 -8.29
C ILE A 99 1.87 -14.83 -8.93
N ALA A 100 2.31 -13.76 -8.28
CA ALA A 100 2.15 -12.39 -8.76
C ALA A 100 2.62 -12.21 -10.22
N LYS A 101 3.82 -12.70 -10.54
CA LYS A 101 4.41 -12.61 -11.90
C LYS A 101 3.49 -13.18 -12.97
N SER A 102 2.79 -14.30 -12.70
CA SER A 102 1.88 -14.92 -13.67
C SER A 102 0.67 -14.03 -13.98
N TYR A 103 0.11 -13.36 -12.99
CA TYR A 103 -1.02 -12.45 -13.16
C TYR A 103 -0.61 -11.11 -13.76
N TRP A 104 0.57 -10.59 -13.43
CA TRP A 104 1.13 -9.39 -14.08
C TRP A 104 1.35 -9.63 -15.59
N ALA A 105 1.83 -10.82 -15.95
CA ALA A 105 1.97 -11.21 -17.36
C ALA A 105 0.61 -11.33 -18.06
N ALA A 106 -0.39 -11.97 -17.41
CA ALA A 106 -1.74 -12.09 -17.96
C ALA A 106 -2.42 -10.74 -18.17
N ALA A 107 -2.11 -9.74 -17.32
CA ALA A 107 -2.61 -8.37 -17.45
C ALA A 107 -1.77 -7.49 -18.40
N GLY A 108 -0.65 -7.97 -18.93
CA GLY A 108 0.24 -7.22 -19.83
C GLY A 108 0.96 -6.05 -19.17
N VAL A 109 1.25 -6.13 -17.86
CA VAL A 109 1.88 -5.04 -17.10
C VAL A 109 3.28 -5.35 -16.58
N THR A 110 3.83 -6.50 -16.92
CA THR A 110 5.15 -6.96 -16.44
C THR A 110 6.25 -5.92 -16.66
N ASP A 111 6.26 -5.25 -17.81
CA ASP A 111 7.29 -4.27 -18.14
C ASP A 111 7.26 -3.00 -17.26
N LYS A 112 6.19 -2.80 -16.49
CA LYS A 112 6.09 -1.69 -15.52
C LYS A 112 6.68 -2.04 -14.16
N ILE A 113 6.93 -3.32 -13.85
CA ILE A 113 7.20 -3.82 -12.50
C ILE A 113 8.63 -4.31 -12.40
N ASP A 114 9.43 -3.67 -11.57
CA ASP A 114 10.77 -4.09 -11.17
C ASP A 114 10.66 -4.73 -9.78
N LEU A 115 10.57 -6.07 -9.76
CA LEU A 115 10.48 -6.84 -8.51
C LEU A 115 11.87 -7.04 -7.90
N ARG A 116 12.02 -6.64 -6.66
CA ARG A 116 13.23 -6.78 -5.85
C ARG A 116 12.99 -7.77 -4.70
N LEU A 117 13.62 -8.94 -4.80
CA LEU A 117 13.58 -9.98 -3.76
C LEU A 117 14.73 -9.77 -2.77
N ALA A 118 14.53 -8.82 -1.86
CA ALA A 118 15.49 -8.44 -0.81
C ALA A 118 14.75 -7.73 0.33
N PRO A 119 15.36 -7.57 1.52
CA PRO A 119 14.82 -6.67 2.54
C PRO A 119 14.56 -5.28 1.96
N ALA A 120 13.36 -4.74 2.19
CA ALA A 120 12.95 -3.48 1.57
C ALA A 120 13.87 -2.31 1.96
N THR A 121 14.34 -2.27 3.23
CA THR A 121 15.31 -1.25 3.69
C THR A 121 16.60 -1.25 2.89
N GLN A 122 17.09 -2.42 2.47
CA GLN A 122 18.26 -2.53 1.60
C GLN A 122 17.94 -1.92 0.22
N THR A 123 16.85 -2.36 -0.42
CA THR A 123 16.45 -1.87 -1.75
C THR A 123 16.26 -0.36 -1.75
N LEU A 124 15.53 0.19 -0.76
CA LEU A 124 15.29 1.64 -0.66
C LEU A 124 16.59 2.42 -0.44
N SER A 125 17.48 1.92 0.41
CA SER A 125 18.80 2.52 0.64
C SER A 125 19.65 2.54 -0.63
N GLU A 126 19.66 1.45 -1.41
CA GLU A 126 20.34 1.38 -2.71
C GLU A 126 19.77 2.37 -3.71
N LEU A 127 18.43 2.55 -3.74
CA LEU A 127 17.79 3.56 -4.59
C LEU A 127 18.25 4.98 -4.23
N ILE A 128 18.32 5.32 -2.94
CA ILE A 128 18.81 6.61 -2.44
C ILE A 128 20.25 6.82 -2.85
N GLN A 129 21.13 5.84 -2.59
CA GLN A 129 22.56 5.91 -2.95
C GLN A 129 22.79 6.09 -4.46
N ASN A 130 21.88 5.58 -5.28
CA ASN A 130 21.92 5.71 -6.74
C ASN A 130 21.23 6.98 -7.26
N GLY A 131 20.93 7.96 -6.40
CA GLY A 131 20.38 9.26 -6.77
C GLY A 131 18.86 9.26 -6.94
N GLY A 132 18.15 8.29 -6.35
CA GLY A 132 16.69 8.17 -6.41
C GLY A 132 15.92 9.13 -5.50
N SER A 133 16.61 9.88 -4.60
CA SER A 133 15.95 10.84 -3.70
C SER A 133 15.11 11.86 -4.48
N GLY A 134 13.87 12.06 -4.07
CA GLY A 134 12.95 13.01 -4.70
C GLY A 134 12.44 12.61 -6.10
N GLN A 135 12.53 11.34 -6.50
CA GLN A 135 12.17 10.88 -7.85
C GLN A 135 10.81 10.17 -7.91
N TYR A 136 10.24 9.74 -6.78
CA TYR A 136 9.06 8.92 -6.75
C TYR A 136 7.81 9.73 -6.41
N ASP A 137 6.67 9.32 -6.96
CA ASP A 137 5.37 10.00 -6.80
C ASP A 137 4.56 9.40 -5.67
N PHE A 138 4.71 8.09 -5.44
CA PHE A 138 3.87 7.33 -4.51
C PHE A 138 4.65 6.18 -3.90
N ALA A 139 4.41 5.92 -2.61
CA ALA A 139 4.88 4.73 -1.92
C ALA A 139 3.70 4.06 -1.19
N PHE A 140 3.54 2.74 -1.37
CA PHE A 140 2.61 1.92 -0.60
C PHE A 140 3.39 1.00 0.34
N ILE A 141 3.03 1.00 1.63
CA ILE A 141 3.71 0.25 2.67
C ILE A 141 2.71 -0.71 3.32
N ASP A 142 2.89 -2.01 3.07
CA ASP A 142 2.07 -3.09 3.62
C ASP A 142 2.93 -4.35 3.83
N ALA A 143 3.82 -4.29 4.81
CA ALA A 143 4.76 -5.36 5.16
C ALA A 143 4.73 -5.65 6.67
N ASP A 144 5.83 -6.15 7.22
CA ASP A 144 6.02 -6.34 8.66
C ASP A 144 5.92 -5.00 9.42
N LYS A 145 5.11 -4.97 10.45
CA LYS A 145 4.73 -3.70 11.11
C LYS A 145 5.87 -3.10 11.92
N THR A 146 6.76 -3.93 12.44
CA THR A 146 7.98 -3.47 13.13
C THR A 146 8.97 -2.73 12.23
N GLY A 147 8.91 -2.93 10.90
CA GLY A 147 9.73 -2.22 9.91
C GLY A 147 9.13 -0.89 9.42
N TYR A 148 7.89 -0.56 9.79
CA TYR A 148 7.14 0.57 9.22
C TYR A 148 7.81 1.92 9.40
N ASP A 149 8.49 2.17 10.52
CA ASP A 149 9.19 3.43 10.74
C ASP A 149 10.34 3.64 9.74
N ASP A 150 11.16 2.62 9.55
CA ASP A 150 12.25 2.66 8.57
C ASP A 150 11.71 2.79 7.14
N TYR A 151 10.64 2.06 6.82
CA TYR A 151 10.01 2.16 5.50
C TYR A 151 9.43 3.54 5.23
N PHE A 152 8.81 4.16 6.23
CA PHE A 152 8.30 5.53 6.14
C PHE A 152 9.44 6.54 5.87
N GLU A 153 10.51 6.51 6.66
CA GLU A 153 11.63 7.45 6.51
C GLU A 153 12.32 7.33 5.14
N LEU A 154 12.64 6.10 4.73
CA LEU A 154 13.29 5.85 3.43
C LEU A 154 12.36 6.23 2.26
N SER A 155 11.07 5.91 2.36
CA SER A 155 10.09 6.31 1.35
C SER A 155 9.93 7.82 1.28
N LEU A 156 9.90 8.51 2.43
CA LEU A 156 9.81 9.96 2.47
C LEU A 156 11.01 10.63 1.80
N GLU A 157 12.22 10.08 1.95
CA GLU A 157 13.39 10.57 1.23
C GLU A 157 13.27 10.40 -0.28
N LEU A 158 12.80 9.23 -0.73
CA LEU A 158 12.64 8.90 -2.14
C LEU A 158 11.53 9.69 -2.84
N LEU A 159 10.49 10.11 -2.11
CA LEU A 159 9.40 10.88 -2.68
C LEU A 159 9.80 12.30 -3.04
N ARG A 160 9.28 12.79 -4.18
CA ARG A 160 9.32 14.22 -4.52
C ARG A 160 8.41 15.05 -3.60
N PRO A 161 8.59 16.37 -3.48
CA PRO A 161 7.56 17.23 -2.89
C PRO A 161 6.20 17.05 -3.60
N GLY A 162 5.14 16.94 -2.81
CA GLY A 162 3.79 16.58 -3.29
C GLY A 162 3.62 15.09 -3.60
N GLY A 163 4.63 14.25 -3.39
CA GLY A 163 4.50 12.79 -3.42
C GLY A 163 3.73 12.26 -2.20
N LEU A 164 3.13 11.09 -2.30
CA LEU A 164 2.22 10.52 -1.32
C LEU A 164 2.71 9.17 -0.82
N ILE A 165 2.75 8.98 0.49
CA ILE A 165 2.86 7.68 1.15
C ILE A 165 1.47 7.22 1.55
N ALA A 166 1.16 5.95 1.32
CA ALA A 166 0.01 5.24 1.88
C ALA A 166 0.52 4.05 2.71
N LEU A 167 0.20 4.03 4.01
CA LEU A 167 0.53 2.93 4.91
C LEU A 167 -0.75 2.18 5.25
N ASP A 168 -0.72 0.86 5.11
CA ASP A 168 -1.87 0.00 5.42
C ASP A 168 -1.91 -0.45 6.87
N ASN A 169 -3.06 -0.91 7.31
CA ASN A 169 -3.35 -1.46 8.64
C ASN A 169 -3.04 -0.51 9.81
N CYS A 170 -3.15 0.79 9.61
CA CYS A 170 -2.84 1.76 10.65
C CYS A 170 -3.89 1.83 11.79
N LEU A 171 -5.03 1.14 11.66
CA LEU A 171 -6.00 0.93 12.74
C LEU A 171 -5.85 -0.45 13.42
N TRP A 172 -5.20 -1.40 12.78
CA TRP A 172 -4.84 -2.72 13.31
C TRP A 172 -6.00 -3.46 13.98
N GLY A 173 -7.12 -3.61 13.27
CA GLY A 173 -8.33 -4.22 13.82
C GLY A 173 -8.94 -3.48 15.01
N GLY A 174 -8.49 -2.26 15.28
CA GLY A 174 -8.86 -1.47 16.44
C GLY A 174 -7.93 -1.62 17.65
N ASN A 175 -6.92 -2.49 17.59
CA ASN A 175 -6.00 -2.74 18.72
C ASN A 175 -5.18 -1.49 19.09
N VAL A 176 -5.00 -0.55 18.15
CA VAL A 176 -4.27 0.71 18.41
C VAL A 176 -4.88 1.54 19.56
N ILE A 177 -6.15 1.38 19.88
CA ILE A 177 -6.81 2.10 20.98
C ILE A 177 -6.76 1.36 22.33
N ASP A 178 -6.31 0.11 22.37
CA ASP A 178 -6.12 -0.63 23.62
C ASP A 178 -4.70 -0.40 24.17
N GLU A 179 -4.59 0.46 25.16
CA GLU A 179 -3.33 0.79 25.83
C GLU A 179 -2.65 -0.42 26.48
N ASN A 180 -3.41 -1.49 26.79
CA ASN A 180 -2.88 -2.70 27.39
C ASN A 180 -2.32 -3.68 26.35
N ASP A 181 -2.65 -3.51 25.08
CA ASP A 181 -2.06 -4.32 24.02
C ASP A 181 -0.58 -3.95 23.84
N GLN A 182 0.27 -4.91 24.21
CA GLN A 182 1.73 -4.78 24.20
C GLN A 182 2.38 -5.60 23.07
N ASP A 183 1.57 -6.09 22.14
CA ASP A 183 2.09 -6.75 20.94
C ASP A 183 3.06 -5.84 20.19
N PRO A 184 4.22 -6.34 19.72
CA PRO A 184 5.22 -5.52 19.01
C PRO A 184 4.66 -4.81 17.78
N ASP A 185 3.79 -5.45 16.99
CA ASP A 185 3.20 -4.85 15.81
C ASP A 185 2.22 -3.74 16.19
N THR A 186 1.37 -3.95 17.19
CA THR A 186 0.46 -2.92 17.71
C THR A 186 1.22 -1.69 18.21
N LYS A 187 2.32 -1.90 18.93
CA LYS A 187 3.17 -0.81 19.42
C LYS A 187 3.80 -0.03 18.26
N ALA A 188 4.40 -0.74 17.29
CA ALA A 188 5.05 -0.12 16.14
C ALA A 188 4.08 0.76 15.35
N ILE A 189 2.86 0.27 15.11
CA ILE A 189 1.82 1.05 14.41
C ILE A 189 1.40 2.27 15.23
N ARG A 190 1.21 2.12 16.54
CA ARG A 190 0.81 3.23 17.42
C ARG A 190 1.87 4.32 17.46
N GLU A 191 3.13 3.94 17.65
CA GLU A 191 4.27 4.85 17.67
C GLU A 191 4.44 5.59 16.35
N LEU A 192 4.28 4.89 15.23
CA LEU A 192 4.34 5.51 13.91
C LEU A 192 3.16 6.45 13.64
N ASN A 193 1.93 6.07 14.03
CA ASN A 193 0.76 6.94 13.92
C ASN A 193 0.98 8.26 14.68
N ASP A 194 1.52 8.18 15.90
CA ASP A 194 1.85 9.34 16.72
C ASP A 194 2.93 10.19 16.06
N LYS A 195 3.99 9.57 15.54
CA LYS A 195 5.07 10.24 14.83
C LYS A 195 4.55 11.00 13.61
N ILE A 196 3.81 10.32 12.72
CA ILE A 196 3.28 10.95 11.49
C ILE A 196 2.34 12.11 11.81
N SER A 197 1.52 11.99 12.86
CA SER A 197 0.58 13.05 13.27
C SER A 197 1.27 14.36 13.65
N GLN A 198 2.54 14.30 14.06
CA GLN A 198 3.34 15.44 14.51
C GLN A 198 4.43 15.83 13.52
N ASP A 199 4.61 15.07 12.44
CA ASP A 199 5.68 15.28 11.46
C ASP A 199 5.38 16.48 10.56
N ARG A 200 6.20 17.53 10.68
CA ARG A 200 6.06 18.77 9.88
C ARG A 200 6.53 18.64 8.43
N ARG A 201 7.11 17.52 8.07
CA ARG A 201 7.55 17.23 6.69
C ARG A 201 6.41 16.77 5.79
N VAL A 202 5.27 16.41 6.39
CA VAL A 202 4.13 15.88 5.67
C VAL A 202 2.80 16.56 6.06
N GLN A 203 1.86 16.56 5.12
CA GLN A 203 0.44 16.75 5.43
C GLN A 203 -0.20 15.36 5.46
N ALA A 204 -0.74 14.95 6.61
CA ALA A 204 -1.18 13.58 6.79
C ALA A 204 -2.65 13.45 7.22
N TYR A 205 -3.25 12.29 6.91
CA TYR A 205 -4.62 11.93 7.29
C TYR A 205 -4.76 10.41 7.42
N LEU A 206 -5.29 9.94 8.55
CA LEU A 206 -5.65 8.55 8.79
C LEU A 206 -7.08 8.29 8.31
N ALA A 207 -7.22 7.66 7.15
CA ALA A 207 -8.50 7.35 6.53
C ALA A 207 -9.05 6.00 7.02
N PRO A 208 -10.33 5.91 7.46
CA PRO A 208 -10.93 4.66 7.91
C PRO A 208 -11.41 3.81 6.72
N ILE A 209 -10.47 3.40 5.86
CA ILE A 209 -10.69 2.54 4.69
C ILE A 209 -9.95 1.23 4.96
N GLY A 210 -10.60 0.08 4.74
CA GLY A 210 -10.02 -1.21 5.11
C GLY A 210 -9.72 -1.26 6.61
N ASP A 211 -8.49 -1.63 6.94
CA ASP A 211 -7.96 -1.62 8.32
C ASP A 211 -7.21 -0.30 8.66
N GLY A 212 -7.61 0.78 8.02
CA GLY A 212 -7.04 2.11 8.20
C GLY A 212 -5.83 2.38 7.29
N ILE A 213 -5.97 3.34 6.38
CA ILE A 213 -4.87 3.80 5.54
C ILE A 213 -4.37 5.15 6.05
N TYR A 214 -3.10 5.23 6.45
CA TYR A 214 -2.47 6.51 6.73
C TYR A 214 -1.91 7.11 5.45
N LEU A 215 -2.43 8.25 5.07
CA LEU A 215 -1.96 9.02 3.91
C LEU A 215 -1.05 10.14 4.38
N ALA A 216 0.15 10.28 3.81
CA ALA A 216 1.10 11.32 4.14
C ALA A 216 1.69 11.93 2.86
N THR A 217 1.35 13.17 2.57
CA THR A 217 1.88 13.93 1.43
C THR A 217 3.12 14.70 1.86
N LYS A 218 4.24 14.50 1.19
CA LYS A 218 5.49 15.25 1.42
C LYS A 218 5.32 16.73 1.05
N LEU A 219 5.69 17.63 1.96
CA LEU A 219 5.63 19.08 1.79
C LEU A 219 6.84 19.64 1.04
#